data_e2302ce02838dacde1f17a062b2a2501
#
_entry.id   e2302ce02838dacde1f17a062b2a2501
#
_cell.length_a   1.000
_cell.length_b   1.000
_cell.length_c   1.000
_cell.angle_alpha   90.00
_cell.angle_beta   90.00
_cell.angle_gamma   90.00
#
_symmetry.space_group_name_H-M   'P 1'
#
loop_
_entity.id
_entity.type
_entity.pdbx_description
1 polymer ?
#
loop_
_entity_poly.entity_id
_entity_poly.type
_entity_poly.pdbx_seq_one_letter_code
_entity_poly.pdbx_strand_id
1 'polypeptide(L)'
;MNRKLAAITVAAVATFASTPPATAAEVAGAFSKGSTHFVVTAGNGYAFDESYLVLGLGASYYIIDGLNVGLSLESWSGSDPGMYKVTPSVQYVFYQIQRLNPYVGGFYSRTYIDGLQDINSVGARAGVYLTAGRNAYIGIGAVYESYIDCNKTVYRSCNDTYPEVSFTIAF
;
A
#
# COMPACT_ATOMS: atom_id res chain seq x y z
N MET A 1 -10.87 -17.70 29.80
CA MET A 1 -11.60 -17.38 28.55
C MET A 1 -10.59 -17.52 27.42
N ASN A 2 -10.65 -18.63 26.66
CA ASN A 2 -9.68 -18.94 25.59
C ASN A 2 -10.12 -18.24 24.31
N ARG A 3 -9.45 -17.16 23.94
CA ARG A 3 -9.58 -16.58 22.61
C ARG A 3 -8.78 -17.41 21.61
N LYS A 4 -9.47 -18.19 20.79
CA LYS A 4 -8.88 -18.86 19.63
C LYS A 4 -8.59 -17.81 18.57
N LEU A 5 -7.31 -17.53 18.33
CA LEU A 5 -6.87 -16.80 17.14
C LEU A 5 -7.21 -17.67 15.92
N ALA A 6 -8.18 -17.25 15.14
CA ALA A 6 -8.42 -17.80 13.82
C ALA A 6 -7.44 -17.11 12.85
N ALA A 7 -6.36 -17.80 12.50
CA ALA A 7 -5.49 -17.41 11.40
C ALA A 7 -6.25 -17.66 10.09
N ILE A 8 -6.69 -16.61 9.42
CA ILE A 8 -7.24 -16.69 8.06
C ILE A 8 -6.06 -16.70 7.10
N THR A 9 -5.72 -17.89 6.61
CA THR A 9 -4.74 -18.07 5.53
C THR A 9 -5.42 -17.68 4.22
N VAL A 10 -5.10 -16.50 3.67
CA VAL A 10 -5.47 -16.15 2.31
C VAL A 10 -4.53 -16.91 1.37
N ALA A 11 -4.99 -18.02 0.84
CA ALA A 11 -4.29 -18.72 -0.23
C ALA A 11 -4.54 -18.01 -1.55
N ALA A 12 -3.67 -17.08 -1.92
CA ALA A 12 -3.59 -16.58 -3.28
C ALA A 12 -2.96 -17.68 -4.15
N VAL A 13 -3.77 -18.40 -4.91
CA VAL A 13 -3.28 -19.31 -5.94
C VAL A 13 -2.80 -18.47 -7.12
N ALA A 14 -1.54 -18.07 -7.06
CA ALA A 14 -0.83 -17.53 -8.22
C ALA A 14 -0.37 -18.71 -9.08
N THR A 15 -1.04 -18.97 -10.18
CA THR A 15 -0.51 -19.81 -11.26
C THR A 15 0.67 -19.06 -11.87
N PHE A 16 1.88 -19.41 -11.45
CA PHE A 16 3.12 -18.93 -12.07
C PHE A 16 3.24 -19.56 -13.46
N ALA A 17 2.74 -18.84 -14.48
CA ALA A 17 3.20 -19.06 -15.83
C ALA A 17 4.70 -18.73 -15.85
N SER A 18 5.54 -19.64 -16.34
CA SER A 18 6.98 -19.45 -16.49
C SER A 18 7.24 -18.35 -17.52
N THR A 19 7.24 -17.09 -17.07
CA THR A 19 7.65 -15.94 -17.86
C THR A 19 9.17 -15.88 -17.89
N PRO A 20 9.80 -15.61 -19.04
CA PRO A 20 11.24 -15.38 -19.09
C PRO A 20 11.61 -14.22 -18.14
N PRO A 21 12.78 -14.24 -17.51
CA PRO A 21 13.19 -13.17 -16.61
C PRO A 21 13.20 -11.85 -17.38
N ALA A 22 12.50 -10.83 -16.83
CA ALA A 22 12.53 -9.48 -17.37
C ALA A 22 13.99 -8.99 -17.43
N THR A 23 14.39 -8.42 -18.57
CA THR A 23 15.72 -7.85 -18.71
C THR A 23 15.85 -6.58 -17.87
N ALA A 24 17.06 -6.24 -17.44
CA ALA A 24 17.30 -5.02 -16.64
C ALA A 24 16.77 -3.75 -17.33
N ALA A 25 16.73 -3.73 -18.65
CA ALA A 25 16.21 -2.61 -19.45
C ALA A 25 14.67 -2.49 -19.36
N GLU A 26 13.94 -3.62 -19.31
CA GLU A 26 12.46 -3.60 -19.12
C GLU A 26 12.08 -3.13 -17.72
N VAL A 27 12.83 -3.57 -16.71
CA VAL A 27 12.60 -3.15 -15.32
C VAL A 27 12.91 -1.66 -15.15
N ALA A 28 13.99 -1.17 -15.75
CA ALA A 28 14.32 0.26 -15.75
C ALA A 28 13.22 1.09 -16.43
N GLY A 29 12.65 0.59 -17.53
CA GLY A 29 11.57 1.25 -18.26
C GLY A 29 10.30 1.45 -17.43
N ALA A 30 9.96 0.48 -16.61
CA ALA A 30 8.76 0.57 -15.76
C ALA A 30 8.85 1.66 -14.67
N PHE A 31 10.05 1.96 -14.19
CA PHE A 31 10.29 2.99 -13.16
C PHE A 31 10.91 4.28 -13.72
N SER A 32 10.92 4.43 -15.04
CA SER A 32 11.47 5.62 -15.70
C SER A 32 10.47 6.77 -15.74
N LYS A 33 10.99 7.97 -15.91
CA LYS A 33 10.19 9.18 -16.11
C LYS A 33 9.12 8.98 -17.19
N GLY A 34 7.89 9.35 -16.88
CA GLY A 34 6.74 9.25 -17.78
C GLY A 34 5.92 7.97 -17.59
N SER A 35 6.44 6.96 -16.90
CA SER A 35 5.69 5.73 -16.61
C SER A 35 4.56 6.00 -15.62
N THR A 36 3.43 5.32 -15.82
CA THR A 36 2.26 5.38 -14.95
C THR A 36 2.03 4.00 -14.35
N HIS A 37 1.81 3.96 -13.04
CA HIS A 37 1.47 2.73 -12.34
C HIS A 37 0.04 2.78 -11.80
N PHE A 38 -0.68 1.69 -11.96
CA PHE A 38 -1.95 1.44 -11.27
C PHE A 38 -1.74 0.39 -10.19
N VAL A 39 -2.25 0.67 -9.01
CA VAL A 39 -2.11 -0.17 -7.83
C VAL A 39 -3.49 -0.61 -7.36
N VAL A 40 -3.64 -1.90 -7.09
CA VAL A 40 -4.81 -2.46 -6.42
C VAL A 40 -4.34 -3.01 -5.09
N THR A 41 -5.01 -2.62 -4.03
CA THR A 41 -4.81 -3.15 -2.67
C THR A 41 -6.07 -3.88 -2.22
N ALA A 42 -5.88 -5.03 -1.59
CA ALA A 42 -6.95 -5.75 -0.93
C ALA A 42 -6.39 -6.37 0.35
N GLY A 43 -7.12 -6.27 1.44
CA GLY A 43 -6.67 -6.79 2.73
C GLY A 43 -7.73 -6.70 3.80
N ASN A 44 -7.33 -7.05 5.01
CA ASN A 44 -8.14 -6.87 6.20
C ASN A 44 -7.48 -5.81 7.09
N GLY A 45 -8.25 -4.81 7.49
CA GLY A 45 -7.89 -3.81 8.47
C GLY A 45 -8.55 -4.09 9.82
N TYR A 46 -8.02 -3.51 10.88
CA TYR A 46 -8.59 -3.58 12.22
C TYR A 46 -8.67 -2.18 12.81
N ALA A 47 -9.88 -1.73 13.09
CA ALA A 47 -10.15 -0.43 13.71
C ALA A 47 -11.40 -0.53 14.59
N PHE A 48 -11.54 0.33 15.60
CA PHE A 48 -12.70 0.36 16.51
C PHE A 48 -13.07 -1.00 17.14
N ASP A 49 -12.06 -1.86 17.41
CA ASP A 49 -12.24 -3.24 17.87
C ASP A 49 -12.98 -4.17 16.88
N GLU A 50 -13.10 -3.77 15.61
CA GLU A 50 -13.76 -4.49 14.53
C GLU A 50 -12.80 -4.78 13.36
N SER A 51 -13.13 -5.81 12.58
CA SER A 51 -12.37 -6.19 11.38
C SER A 51 -13.06 -5.64 10.13
N TYR A 52 -12.30 -5.03 9.25
CA TYR A 52 -12.75 -4.42 8.01
C TYR A 52 -12.17 -5.12 6.80
N LEU A 53 -12.96 -5.24 5.74
CA LEU A 53 -12.44 -5.51 4.41
C LEU A 53 -11.93 -4.18 3.82
N VAL A 54 -10.65 -4.15 3.48
CA VAL A 54 -9.99 -2.99 2.87
C VAL A 54 -9.82 -3.26 1.39
N LEU A 55 -10.38 -2.40 0.56
CA LEU A 55 -10.18 -2.39 -0.88
C LEU A 55 -9.67 -1.02 -1.30
N GLY A 56 -8.58 -1.00 -2.07
CA GLY A 56 -7.95 0.23 -2.52
C GLY A 56 -7.58 0.22 -3.99
N LEU A 57 -7.64 1.40 -4.58
CA LEU A 57 -7.17 1.68 -5.94
C LEU A 57 -6.25 2.89 -5.89
N GLY A 58 -5.15 2.82 -6.60
CA GLY A 58 -4.20 3.93 -6.69
C GLY A 58 -3.62 4.09 -8.08
N ALA A 59 -3.13 5.30 -8.33
CA ALA A 59 -2.33 5.59 -9.51
C ALA A 59 -1.13 6.43 -9.11
N SER A 60 0.00 6.22 -9.77
CA SER A 60 1.20 7.03 -9.59
C SER A 60 1.88 7.31 -10.93
N TYR A 61 2.58 8.43 -10.99
CA TYR A 61 3.30 8.90 -12.16
C TYR A 61 4.75 9.20 -11.81
N TYR A 62 5.68 8.69 -12.61
CA TYR A 62 7.12 8.91 -12.43
C TYR A 62 7.53 10.27 -13.02
N ILE A 63 7.85 11.22 -12.15
CA ILE A 63 8.28 12.58 -12.52
C ILE A 63 9.75 12.65 -12.94
N ILE A 64 10.57 11.77 -12.38
CA ILE A 64 11.94 11.44 -12.80
C ILE A 64 12.14 9.93 -12.61
N ASP A 65 13.24 9.39 -13.13
CA ASP A 65 13.57 7.99 -12.96
C ASP A 65 13.63 7.59 -11.47
N GLY A 66 12.84 6.61 -11.11
CA GLY A 66 12.69 6.11 -9.75
C GLY A 66 11.77 6.93 -8.83
N LEU A 67 11.51 8.21 -9.09
CA LEU A 67 10.68 9.04 -8.23
C LEU A 67 9.28 9.20 -8.80
N ASN A 68 8.29 8.76 -8.07
CA ASN A 68 6.89 8.93 -8.41
C ASN A 68 6.10 9.73 -7.39
N VAL A 69 5.03 10.34 -7.87
CA VAL A 69 3.96 10.92 -7.07
C VAL A 69 2.69 10.13 -7.34
N GLY A 70 1.91 9.87 -6.32
CA GLY A 70 0.72 9.03 -6.44
C GLY A 70 -0.45 9.51 -5.60
N LEU A 71 -1.61 8.94 -5.91
CA LEU A 71 -2.84 9.10 -5.17
C LEU A 71 -3.50 7.74 -5.04
N SER A 72 -3.89 7.36 -3.83
CA SER A 72 -4.71 6.17 -3.59
C SER A 72 -6.00 6.51 -2.86
N LEU A 73 -7.01 5.71 -3.14
CA LEU A 73 -8.32 5.74 -2.51
C LEU A 73 -8.58 4.36 -1.93
N GLU A 74 -8.95 4.29 -0.66
CA GLU A 74 -9.28 3.04 0.02
C GLU A 74 -10.68 3.13 0.61
N SER A 75 -11.40 2.01 0.58
CA SER A 75 -12.69 1.83 1.23
C SER A 75 -12.55 0.72 2.26
N TRP A 76 -12.97 0.99 3.47
CA TRP A 76 -13.00 0.08 4.59
C TRP A 76 -14.46 -0.24 4.91
N SER A 77 -14.87 -1.48 4.70
CA SER A 77 -16.26 -1.92 4.77
C SER A 77 -16.40 -3.25 5.51
N GLY A 78 -17.65 -3.62 5.84
CA GLY A 78 -17.95 -4.87 6.52
C GLY A 78 -18.20 -4.74 8.02
N SER A 79 -17.88 -3.59 8.61
CA SER A 79 -18.22 -3.22 9.98
C SER A 79 -18.54 -1.73 10.06
N ASP A 80 -19.19 -1.28 11.14
CA ASP A 80 -19.49 0.11 11.41
C ASP A 80 -18.43 0.74 12.36
N PRO A 81 -18.06 2.02 12.16
CA PRO A 81 -18.42 2.92 11.05
C PRO A 81 -17.66 2.60 9.76
N GLY A 82 -18.30 2.80 8.59
CA GLY A 82 -17.62 2.74 7.30
C GLY A 82 -16.58 3.84 7.17
N MET A 83 -15.47 3.59 6.43
CA MET A 83 -14.39 4.56 6.28
C MET A 83 -13.91 4.64 4.84
N TYR A 84 -13.53 5.85 4.42
CA TYR A 84 -12.86 6.12 3.15
C TYR A 84 -11.56 6.88 3.41
N LYS A 85 -10.48 6.44 2.78
CA LYS A 85 -9.16 7.02 2.96
C LYS A 85 -8.63 7.54 1.62
N VAL A 86 -8.14 8.77 1.61
CA VAL A 86 -7.49 9.41 0.46
C VAL A 86 -6.04 9.67 0.82
N THR A 87 -5.11 9.16 -0.01
CA THR A 87 -3.68 9.16 0.33
C THR A 87 -2.82 9.66 -0.84
N PRO A 88 -2.51 10.95 -0.94
CA PRO A 88 -1.40 11.43 -1.74
C PRO A 88 -0.06 10.92 -1.18
N SER A 89 0.86 10.55 -2.09
CA SER A 89 2.14 9.96 -1.73
C SER A 89 3.26 10.40 -2.66
N VAL A 90 4.48 10.31 -2.16
CA VAL A 90 5.72 10.40 -2.92
C VAL A 90 6.59 9.19 -2.58
N GLN A 91 7.18 8.55 -3.60
CA GLN A 91 7.96 7.34 -3.40
C GLN A 91 9.14 7.31 -4.35
N TYR A 92 10.28 6.81 -3.85
CA TYR A 92 11.46 6.55 -4.65
C TYR A 92 11.73 5.05 -4.71
N VAL A 93 11.94 4.52 -5.92
CA VAL A 93 12.26 3.13 -6.22
C VAL A 93 13.70 3.03 -6.68
N PHE A 94 14.50 2.19 -6.02
CA PHE A 94 15.89 1.89 -6.38
C PHE A 94 15.92 0.79 -7.45
N TYR A 95 15.60 1.15 -8.68
CA TYR A 95 15.41 0.22 -9.80
C TYR A 95 16.72 -0.37 -10.38
N GLN A 96 17.88 0.10 -9.94
CA GLN A 96 19.19 -0.40 -10.40
C GLN A 96 19.59 -1.74 -9.78
N ILE A 97 18.87 -2.22 -8.76
CA ILE A 97 19.17 -3.48 -8.08
C ILE A 97 18.45 -4.62 -8.80
N GLN A 98 19.22 -5.52 -9.42
CA GLN A 98 18.64 -6.62 -10.20
C GLN A 98 17.71 -7.50 -9.33
N ARG A 99 16.52 -7.82 -9.87
CA ARG A 99 15.47 -8.70 -9.31
C ARG A 99 14.72 -8.15 -8.08
N LEU A 100 15.27 -7.20 -7.38
CA LEU A 100 14.63 -6.56 -6.25
C LEU A 100 14.66 -5.05 -6.49
N ASN A 101 13.51 -4.41 -6.46
CA ASN A 101 13.41 -2.95 -6.60
C ASN A 101 12.98 -2.38 -5.25
N PRO A 102 13.92 -2.12 -4.31
CA PRO A 102 13.59 -1.52 -3.04
C PRO A 102 12.94 -0.16 -3.23
N TYR A 103 12.03 0.19 -2.35
CA TYR A 103 11.41 1.50 -2.35
C TYR A 103 11.32 2.09 -0.96
N VAL A 104 11.32 3.41 -0.91
CA VAL A 104 10.98 4.20 0.26
C VAL A 104 10.04 5.31 -0.15
N GLY A 105 9.11 5.68 0.71
CA GLY A 105 8.15 6.73 0.40
C GLY A 105 7.57 7.37 1.64
N GLY A 106 6.94 8.53 1.42
CA GLY A 106 6.15 9.23 2.41
C GLY A 106 4.76 9.51 1.88
N PHE A 107 3.81 9.67 2.78
CA PHE A 107 2.43 9.97 2.41
C PHE A 107 1.75 10.83 3.48
N TYR A 108 0.70 11.47 3.03
CA TYR A 108 -0.31 12.08 3.88
C TYR A 108 -1.63 11.38 3.62
N SER A 109 -2.42 11.13 4.65
CA SER A 109 -3.73 10.52 4.48
C SER A 109 -4.81 11.33 5.19
N ARG A 110 -5.98 11.35 4.58
CA ARG A 110 -7.21 11.81 5.20
C ARG A 110 -8.22 10.69 5.19
N THR A 111 -8.66 10.31 6.37
CA THR A 111 -9.66 9.27 6.59
C THR A 111 -10.98 9.93 6.96
N TYR A 112 -11.99 9.70 6.14
CA TYR A 112 -13.38 10.09 6.35
C TYR A 112 -14.09 8.93 7.05
N ILE A 113 -14.74 9.19 8.17
CA ILE A 113 -15.38 8.17 9.01
C ILE A 113 -16.85 8.51 9.14
N ASP A 114 -17.72 7.59 8.77
CA ASP A 114 -19.16 7.81 8.82
C ASP A 114 -19.62 8.10 10.24
N GLY A 115 -20.24 9.29 10.42
CA GLY A 115 -20.78 9.73 11.70
C GLY A 115 -19.75 10.17 12.74
N LEU A 116 -18.46 10.20 12.41
CA LEU A 116 -17.38 10.66 13.28
C LEU A 116 -16.55 11.77 12.64
N GLN A 117 -15.62 12.35 13.41
CA GLN A 117 -14.70 13.36 12.90
C GLN A 117 -13.63 12.72 12.02
N ASP A 118 -13.32 13.37 10.89
CA ASP A 118 -12.24 12.98 10.00
C ASP A 118 -10.88 12.98 10.73
N ILE A 119 -10.02 12.03 10.33
CA ILE A 119 -8.68 11.88 10.91
C ILE A 119 -7.64 12.12 9.81
N ASN A 120 -6.64 12.93 10.13
CA ASN A 120 -5.48 13.13 9.28
C ASN A 120 -4.28 12.35 9.82
N SER A 121 -3.47 11.82 8.90
CA SER A 121 -2.24 11.12 9.26
C SER A 121 -1.11 11.43 8.29
N VAL A 122 0.11 11.22 8.74
CA VAL A 122 1.32 11.23 7.93
C VAL A 122 2.06 9.92 8.16
N GLY A 123 2.75 9.45 7.15
CA GLY A 123 3.46 8.19 7.29
C GLY A 123 4.62 8.02 6.32
N ALA A 124 5.34 6.95 6.57
CA ALA A 124 6.41 6.47 5.72
C ALA A 124 6.18 5.00 5.38
N ARG A 125 6.65 4.59 4.22
CA ARG A 125 6.63 3.19 3.77
C ARG A 125 7.97 2.79 3.22
N ALA A 126 8.33 1.53 3.40
CA ALA A 126 9.51 0.95 2.80
C ALA A 126 9.25 -0.52 2.47
N GLY A 127 9.83 -1.00 1.38
CA GLY A 127 9.64 -2.37 0.93
C GLY A 127 10.42 -2.70 -0.32
N VAL A 128 9.98 -3.75 -0.99
CA VAL A 128 10.58 -4.21 -2.25
C VAL A 128 9.47 -4.55 -3.25
N TYR A 129 9.69 -4.21 -4.51
CA TYR A 129 8.92 -4.71 -5.64
C TYR A 129 9.59 -5.95 -6.22
N LEU A 130 8.83 -7.02 -6.35
CA LEU A 130 9.18 -8.24 -7.04
C LEU A 130 8.51 -8.25 -8.40
N THR A 131 9.26 -8.54 -9.45
CA THR A 131 8.71 -8.64 -10.80
C THR A 131 7.84 -9.90 -10.91
N ALA A 132 6.56 -9.72 -11.19
CA ALA A 132 5.57 -10.80 -11.37
C ALA A 132 5.21 -11.05 -12.84
N GLY A 133 5.65 -10.18 -13.75
CA GLY A 133 5.39 -10.26 -15.18
C GLY A 133 6.09 -9.14 -15.93
N ARG A 134 5.81 -8.97 -17.21
CA ARG A 134 6.44 -7.92 -18.04
C ARG A 134 6.27 -6.52 -17.44
N ASN A 135 5.04 -6.19 -17.05
CA ASN A 135 4.67 -4.89 -16.51
C ASN A 135 3.94 -5.04 -15.17
N ALA A 136 4.08 -6.17 -14.49
CA ALA A 136 3.39 -6.46 -13.24
C ALA A 136 4.38 -6.68 -12.10
N TYR A 137 4.10 -6.08 -10.96
CA TYR A 137 4.94 -6.11 -9.77
C TYR A 137 4.11 -6.42 -8.53
N ILE A 138 4.70 -7.19 -7.62
CA ILE A 138 4.16 -7.40 -6.28
C ILE A 138 5.04 -6.61 -5.32
N GLY A 139 4.44 -5.66 -4.62
CA GLY A 139 5.09 -4.91 -3.55
C GLY A 139 4.88 -5.60 -2.21
N ILE A 140 5.95 -5.76 -1.45
CA ILE A 140 5.91 -6.25 -0.07
C ILE A 140 6.69 -5.25 0.78
N GLY A 141 6.06 -4.73 1.82
CA GLY A 141 6.67 -3.70 2.65
C GLY A 141 6.07 -3.56 4.03
N ALA A 142 6.51 -2.52 4.70
CA ALA A 142 5.96 -2.07 5.96
C ALA A 142 5.62 -0.59 5.88
N VAL A 143 4.57 -0.21 6.57
CA VAL A 143 4.06 1.15 6.70
C VAL A 143 4.14 1.56 8.15
N TYR A 144 4.66 2.75 8.40
CA TYR A 144 4.55 3.47 9.66
C TYR A 144 3.64 4.67 9.45
N GLU A 145 2.58 4.79 10.22
CA GLU A 145 1.58 5.86 10.14
C GLU A 145 1.42 6.53 11.49
N SER A 146 1.39 7.86 11.51
CA SER A 146 1.20 8.68 12.71
C SER A 146 0.00 9.61 12.51
N TYR A 147 -0.96 9.55 13.42
CA TYR A 147 -2.18 10.33 13.37
C TYR A 147 -1.94 11.75 13.91
N ILE A 148 -2.34 12.75 13.12
CA ILE A 148 -2.28 14.16 13.49
C ILE A 148 -3.48 14.46 14.41
N ASP A 149 -3.26 15.28 15.42
CA ASP A 149 -4.29 15.65 16.42
C ASP A 149 -4.82 14.46 17.25
N CYS A 150 -4.05 13.40 17.37
CA CYS A 150 -4.40 12.25 18.18
C CYS A 150 -4.35 12.59 19.67
N ASN A 151 -5.48 12.43 20.35
CA ASN A 151 -5.57 12.60 21.79
C ASN A 151 -5.37 11.25 22.49
N LYS A 152 -4.22 11.07 23.16
CA LYS A 152 -3.86 9.84 23.89
C LYS A 152 -4.83 9.47 25.01
N THR A 153 -5.72 10.39 25.42
CA THR A 153 -6.77 10.11 26.40
C THR A 153 -7.94 9.33 25.78
N VAL A 154 -8.09 9.41 24.45
CA VAL A 154 -9.17 8.77 23.70
C VAL A 154 -8.67 7.57 22.91
N TYR A 155 -7.44 7.66 22.35
CA TYR A 155 -6.86 6.63 21.48
C TYR A 155 -5.74 5.90 22.21
N ARG A 156 -5.71 4.56 22.13
CA ARG A 156 -4.66 3.71 22.70
C ARG A 156 -3.28 3.97 22.11
N SER A 157 -3.22 4.29 20.83
CA SER A 157 -1.99 4.59 20.11
C SER A 157 -2.24 5.71 19.11
N CYS A 158 -1.25 6.60 18.96
CA CYS A 158 -1.26 7.66 17.94
C CYS A 158 -0.38 7.31 16.73
N ASN A 159 0.14 6.11 16.68
CA ASN A 159 0.88 5.59 15.55
C ASN A 159 0.63 4.09 15.39
N ASP A 160 0.71 3.62 14.16
CA ASP A 160 0.58 2.23 13.79
C ASP A 160 1.71 1.82 12.86
N THR A 161 2.08 0.52 12.96
CA THR A 161 3.01 -0.11 12.02
C THR A 161 2.36 -1.39 11.52
N TYR A 162 2.24 -1.51 10.20
CA TYR A 162 1.57 -2.66 9.60
C TYR A 162 2.26 -3.11 8.31
N PRO A 163 2.16 -4.40 7.95
CA PRO A 163 2.65 -4.91 6.67
C PRO A 163 1.77 -4.41 5.52
N GLU A 164 2.40 -4.16 4.36
CA GLU A 164 1.71 -3.80 3.14
C GLU A 164 2.01 -4.82 2.04
N VAL A 165 0.99 -5.26 1.33
CA VAL A 165 1.11 -6.03 0.09
C VAL A 165 0.32 -5.31 -0.99
N SER A 166 0.96 -5.07 -2.13
CA SER A 166 0.36 -4.37 -3.27
C SER A 166 0.61 -5.13 -4.57
N PHE A 167 -0.34 -5.01 -5.49
CA PHE A 167 -0.19 -5.45 -6.87
C PHE A 167 -0.19 -4.24 -7.79
N THR A 168 0.86 -4.10 -8.59
CA THR A 168 1.10 -2.92 -9.42
C THR A 168 1.24 -3.32 -10.89
N ILE A 169 0.58 -2.58 -11.77
CA ILE A 169 0.72 -2.70 -13.22
C ILE A 169 1.30 -1.39 -13.75
N ALA A 170 2.39 -1.49 -14.53
CA ALA A 170 3.08 -0.36 -15.16
C ALA A 170 2.62 -0.19 -16.62
N PHE A 171 2.50 1.07 -17.07
CA PHE A 171 2.14 1.46 -18.44
C PHE A 171 3.08 2.54 -18.97
#